data_ce2a6cbe1f209fc23e342c5e2b260da7
#
_entry.id   ce2a6cbe1f209fc23e342c5e2b260da7
#
_cell.length_a   1.000
_cell.length_b   1.000
_cell.length_c   1.000
_cell.angle_alpha   90.00
_cell.angle_beta   90.00
_cell.angle_gamma   90.00
#
_symmetry.space_group_name_H-M   'P 1'
#
loop_
_entity.id
_entity.type
_entity.pdbx_description
1 polymer ?
#
loop_
_entity_poly.entity_id
_entity_poly.type
_entity_poly.pdbx_seq_one_letter_code
_entity_poly.pdbx_strand_id
1 'polypeptide(L)'
;MSTTGTTGPARPARTIFLLKFGLLLLGGLLLWPMTTAENAGAWGFYGHKRINRMATYTLPPKMFGFFKRHIDFISDHAVDADRRRYADPAEAPRHYIDIDHYAHGGQDPFALVPRRWNLAVEKFTEDTLQAYGIVPWHIQLVLLRLTKAFQRGDVDGILYYASDLGHYVGDAHVPLHTTENYNGQLTDQHGIHAFWESRIPELSADGYDHLLGRASYLDDPLDAAWNAVHDSNVRVDSVLGLERSINAQFPEDRKFVFEDRGRGGMRFYSREYTKAYEDAMNGMVERR
;
A
#
# COMPACT_ATOMS: atom_id res chain seq x y z
N MET A 1 27.85 15.53 -86.87
CA MET A 1 29.31 15.69 -86.69
C MET A 1 29.62 15.14 -85.31
N SER A 2 30.42 14.13 -85.28
CA SER A 2 31.34 13.59 -84.26
C SER A 2 30.70 13.19 -82.95
N THR A 3 30.36 12.00 -82.71
CA THR A 3 30.96 10.75 -82.12
C THR A 3 32.10 10.98 -81.17
N THR A 4 31.96 10.55 -79.98
CA THR A 4 32.92 9.72 -79.24
C THR A 4 32.29 9.07 -78.04
N GLY A 5 32.37 7.74 -78.02
CA GLY A 5 32.08 6.92 -76.87
C GLY A 5 33.25 6.90 -75.92
N THR A 6 32.94 6.55 -74.73
CA THR A 6 33.91 6.06 -73.73
C THR A 6 33.36 4.98 -72.92
N THR A 7 34.11 3.94 -72.86
CA THR A 7 34.07 2.68 -72.17
C THR A 7 34.04 2.84 -70.64
N GLY A 8 33.23 2.05 -70.00
CA GLY A 8 33.24 1.93 -68.50
C GLY A 8 34.41 1.07 -68.05
N PRO A 9 34.88 1.29 -66.83
CA PRO A 9 35.77 0.33 -66.19
C PRO A 9 35.04 -0.62 -65.19
N ALA A 10 35.64 -1.76 -65.10
CA ALA A 10 35.27 -2.96 -64.42
C ALA A 10 35.08 -2.80 -62.88
N ARG A 11 34.21 -3.59 -62.36
CA ARG A 11 34.06 -3.86 -60.91
C ARG A 11 35.24 -4.67 -60.38
N PRO A 12 35.83 -4.32 -59.24
CA PRO A 12 36.66 -5.27 -58.49
C PRO A 12 35.83 -6.04 -57.47
N ALA A 13 36.30 -7.23 -57.20
CA ALA A 13 35.75 -8.32 -56.44
C ALA A 13 35.44 -7.94 -55.00
N ARG A 14 34.30 -8.50 -54.53
CA ARG A 14 33.96 -8.62 -53.12
C ARG A 14 34.92 -9.60 -52.45
N THR A 15 35.79 -9.10 -51.62
CA THR A 15 36.51 -9.93 -50.65
C THR A 15 35.72 -9.98 -49.38
N ILE A 16 35.36 -11.20 -49.00
CA ILE A 16 34.68 -11.61 -47.79
C ILE A 16 35.59 -11.29 -46.60
N PHE A 17 35.16 -10.38 -45.74
CA PHE A 17 35.66 -10.28 -44.38
C PHE A 17 34.51 -10.62 -43.42
N LEU A 18 34.22 -11.91 -43.36
CA LEU A 18 33.40 -12.50 -42.31
C LEU A 18 34.33 -13.04 -41.21
N LEU A 19 33.82 -12.92 -39.99
CA LEU A 19 34.34 -13.43 -38.71
C LEU A 19 35.44 -12.60 -38.03
N LYS A 20 34.99 -11.78 -37.07
CA LYS A 20 35.52 -11.76 -35.69
C LYS A 20 34.93 -10.60 -34.84
N PHE A 21 33.65 -10.29 -34.96
CA PHE A 21 33.00 -9.36 -34.02
C PHE A 21 31.62 -9.88 -33.55
N GLY A 22 31.57 -11.16 -33.23
CA GLY A 22 30.33 -11.81 -32.84
C GLY A 22 30.36 -12.49 -31.43
N LEU A 23 31.32 -12.15 -30.57
CA LEU A 23 31.41 -12.88 -29.29
C LEU A 23 31.71 -11.99 -28.08
N LEU A 24 31.29 -10.72 -28.08
CA LEU A 24 31.48 -9.85 -26.90
C LEU A 24 30.23 -9.05 -26.54
N LEU A 25 29.05 -9.40 -27.06
CA LEU A 25 27.76 -8.79 -26.72
C LEU A 25 26.79 -9.73 -26.01
N LEU A 26 27.22 -10.90 -25.59
CA LEU A 26 26.40 -11.88 -24.85
C LEU A 26 26.83 -12.01 -23.37
N GLY A 27 27.76 -11.18 -22.91
CA GLY A 27 28.23 -11.18 -21.53
C GLY A 27 27.70 -10.06 -20.64
N GLY A 28 26.82 -9.21 -21.15
CA GLY A 28 26.33 -8.03 -20.46
C GLY A 28 24.84 -8.05 -20.08
N LEU A 29 24.17 -9.20 -20.14
CA LEU A 29 22.90 -9.42 -19.44
C LEU A 29 23.24 -9.75 -17.99
N LEU A 30 23.86 -8.79 -17.36
CA LEU A 30 24.06 -8.67 -15.93
C LEU A 30 22.71 -8.85 -15.23
N LEU A 31 22.64 -9.85 -14.45
CA LEU A 31 22.31 -9.85 -13.03
C LEU A 31 22.06 -8.43 -12.47
N TRP A 32 20.98 -7.78 -12.97
CA TRP A 32 20.22 -6.88 -12.15
C TRP A 32 19.71 -7.78 -11.01
N PRO A 33 20.07 -7.51 -9.76
CA PRO A 33 19.37 -8.18 -8.70
C PRO A 33 17.91 -7.82 -8.93
N MET A 34 17.08 -8.79 -9.33
CA MET A 34 15.69 -8.74 -9.02
C MET A 34 15.66 -8.72 -7.49
N THR A 35 15.75 -7.53 -6.93
CA THR A 35 15.16 -7.27 -5.64
C THR A 35 13.72 -7.68 -5.87
N THR A 36 13.38 -8.88 -5.47
CA THR A 36 12.00 -9.25 -5.21
C THR A 36 11.51 -8.13 -4.33
N ALA A 37 10.65 -7.27 -4.88
CA ALA A 37 9.86 -6.39 -4.07
C ALA A 37 9.18 -7.33 -3.07
N GLU A 38 9.73 -7.40 -1.87
CA GLU A 38 9.04 -8.00 -0.76
C GLU A 38 7.69 -7.34 -0.75
N ASN A 39 6.66 -8.17 -0.75
CA ASN A 39 5.27 -7.74 -0.68
C ASN A 39 5.04 -7.00 0.65
N ALA A 40 5.47 -5.76 0.72
CA ALA A 40 5.03 -4.81 1.70
C ALA A 40 3.64 -4.35 1.25
N GLY A 41 2.68 -5.25 1.32
CA GLY A 41 1.27 -4.89 1.23
C GLY A 41 0.94 -4.10 2.49
N ALA A 42 0.46 -2.88 2.34
CA ALA A 42 -0.18 -2.14 3.40
C ALA A 42 -1.22 -3.04 4.08
N TRP A 43 -1.37 -2.96 5.40
CA TRP A 43 -2.20 -3.86 6.21
C TRP A 43 -2.18 -5.29 5.67
N GLY A 44 -1.13 -5.99 5.66
CA GLY A 44 -0.99 -7.26 4.97
C GLY A 44 -2.32 -7.86 4.54
N PHE A 45 -2.41 -8.51 3.47
CA PHE A 45 -3.68 -9.02 2.91
C PHE A 45 -4.61 -9.65 3.96
N TYR A 46 -4.03 -10.16 5.04
CA TYR A 46 -4.77 -10.72 6.18
C TYR A 46 -5.61 -9.65 6.91
N GLY A 47 -5.04 -8.49 7.23
CA GLY A 47 -5.72 -7.42 7.96
C GLY A 47 -6.92 -6.89 7.20
N HIS A 48 -6.76 -6.50 5.93
CA HIS A 48 -7.85 -6.01 5.08
C HIS A 48 -8.98 -7.03 4.91
N LYS A 49 -8.65 -8.31 4.67
CA LYS A 49 -9.66 -9.36 4.57
C LYS A 49 -10.46 -9.51 5.86
N ARG A 50 -9.78 -9.45 7.00
CA ARG A 50 -10.41 -9.57 8.31
C ARG A 50 -11.28 -8.36 8.62
N ILE A 51 -10.81 -7.14 8.38
CA ILE A 51 -11.58 -5.89 8.56
C ILE A 51 -12.87 -5.93 7.75
N ASN A 52 -12.81 -6.21 6.45
CA ASN A 52 -13.98 -6.25 5.59
C ASN A 52 -14.96 -7.35 5.98
N ARG A 53 -14.44 -8.51 6.39
CA ARG A 53 -15.26 -9.60 6.90
C ARG A 53 -15.98 -9.21 8.19
N MET A 54 -15.29 -8.61 9.14
CA MET A 54 -15.85 -8.17 10.42
C MET A 54 -16.85 -7.02 10.23
N ALA A 55 -16.56 -6.05 9.37
CA ALA A 55 -17.48 -4.96 9.04
C ALA A 55 -18.86 -5.48 8.59
N THR A 56 -18.91 -6.59 7.86
CA THR A 56 -20.18 -7.21 7.45
C THR A 56 -21.08 -7.54 8.62
N TYR A 57 -20.53 -7.97 9.75
CA TYR A 57 -21.32 -8.36 10.94
C TYR A 57 -21.86 -7.15 11.72
N THR A 58 -21.35 -5.96 11.50
CA THR A 58 -21.81 -4.73 12.16
C THR A 58 -22.97 -4.06 11.43
N LEU A 59 -23.25 -4.46 10.19
CA LEU A 59 -24.22 -3.80 9.30
C LEU A 59 -25.66 -3.87 9.83
N PRO A 60 -26.48 -2.85 9.57
CA PRO A 60 -27.90 -2.84 9.90
C PRO A 60 -28.64 -4.04 9.27
N PRO A 61 -29.73 -4.54 9.90
CA PRO A 61 -30.46 -5.72 9.42
C PRO A 61 -30.88 -5.67 7.93
N LYS A 62 -31.21 -4.49 7.41
CA LYS A 62 -31.61 -4.29 6.01
C LYS A 62 -30.47 -4.56 5.02
N MET A 63 -29.21 -4.35 5.42
CA MET A 63 -28.03 -4.57 4.60
C MET A 63 -27.38 -5.91 4.90
N PHE A 64 -27.42 -6.36 6.15
CA PHE A 64 -26.73 -7.54 6.63
C PHE A 64 -26.99 -8.79 5.78
N GLY A 65 -28.25 -9.09 5.45
CA GLY A 65 -28.60 -10.28 4.68
C GLY A 65 -27.97 -10.35 3.30
N PHE A 66 -27.82 -9.19 2.61
CA PHE A 66 -27.15 -9.09 1.34
C PHE A 66 -25.64 -9.33 1.49
N PHE A 67 -24.97 -8.56 2.32
CA PHE A 67 -23.51 -8.65 2.49
C PHE A 67 -23.08 -9.98 3.12
N LYS A 68 -23.88 -10.57 4.02
CA LYS A 68 -23.62 -11.90 4.58
C LYS A 68 -23.57 -13.00 3.52
N ARG A 69 -24.42 -12.94 2.50
CA ARG A 69 -24.38 -13.90 1.37
C ARG A 69 -23.15 -13.73 0.50
N HIS A 70 -22.55 -12.56 0.48
CA HIS A 70 -21.37 -12.22 -0.33
C HIS A 70 -20.12 -12.00 0.52
N ILE A 71 -20.09 -12.49 1.76
CA ILE A 71 -19.04 -12.19 2.73
C ILE A 71 -17.65 -12.66 2.27
N ASP A 72 -17.59 -13.77 1.56
CA ASP A 72 -16.32 -14.29 1.03
C ASP A 72 -15.82 -13.40 -0.11
N PHE A 73 -16.71 -12.91 -0.98
CA PHE A 73 -16.35 -11.91 -1.98
C PHE A 73 -15.79 -10.64 -1.33
N ILE A 74 -16.54 -10.04 -0.41
CA ILE A 74 -16.15 -8.81 0.31
C ILE A 74 -14.79 -8.98 1.02
N SER A 75 -14.56 -10.16 1.60
CA SER A 75 -13.29 -10.48 2.26
C SER A 75 -12.15 -10.65 1.25
N ASP A 76 -12.35 -11.47 0.21
CA ASP A 76 -11.26 -11.83 -0.71
C ASP A 76 -10.85 -10.67 -1.63
N HIS A 77 -11.80 -9.79 -1.98
CA HIS A 77 -11.57 -8.61 -2.80
C HIS A 77 -11.17 -7.36 -1.99
N ALA A 78 -11.05 -7.48 -0.67
CA ALA A 78 -10.55 -6.40 0.19
C ALA A 78 -9.12 -5.95 -0.13
N VAL A 79 -8.36 -6.75 -0.85
CA VAL A 79 -6.95 -6.50 -1.20
C VAL A 79 -6.74 -6.16 -2.69
N ASP A 80 -7.81 -5.96 -3.43
CA ASP A 80 -7.70 -5.68 -4.85
C ASP A 80 -7.13 -4.30 -5.14
N ALA A 81 -7.36 -3.34 -4.26
CA ALA A 81 -6.73 -2.02 -4.32
C ALA A 81 -5.21 -2.12 -4.27
N ASP A 82 -4.66 -2.87 -3.33
CA ASP A 82 -3.22 -3.14 -3.26
C ASP A 82 -2.67 -3.82 -4.51
N ARG A 83 -3.40 -4.79 -5.03
CA ARG A 83 -3.01 -5.47 -6.27
C ARG A 83 -2.99 -4.52 -7.47
N ARG A 84 -3.92 -3.55 -7.53
CA ARG A 84 -3.95 -2.54 -8.59
C ARG A 84 -2.73 -1.64 -8.61
N ARG A 85 -2.09 -1.37 -7.47
CA ARG A 85 -0.85 -0.57 -7.38
C ARG A 85 0.28 -1.08 -8.26
N TYR A 86 0.31 -2.39 -8.55
CA TYR A 86 1.33 -2.98 -9.43
C TYR A 86 1.12 -2.66 -10.91
N ALA A 87 -0.10 -2.32 -11.30
CA ALA A 87 -0.47 -2.06 -12.71
C ALA A 87 -0.85 -0.59 -12.96
N ASP A 88 -1.30 0.13 -11.95
CA ASP A 88 -1.75 1.52 -12.04
C ASP A 88 -1.02 2.42 -11.02
N PRO A 89 -0.06 3.23 -11.47
CA PRO A 89 0.63 4.18 -10.58
C PRO A 89 -0.31 5.19 -9.90
N ALA A 90 -1.46 5.50 -10.51
CA ALA A 90 -2.45 6.41 -9.93
C ALA A 90 -3.21 5.78 -8.74
N GLU A 91 -3.04 4.49 -8.49
CA GLU A 91 -3.62 3.82 -7.32
C GLU A 91 -2.89 4.19 -6.03
N ALA A 92 -1.57 4.27 -6.05
CA ALA A 92 -0.76 4.46 -4.86
C ALA A 92 -1.19 5.64 -3.96
N PRO A 93 -1.45 6.86 -4.47
CA PRO A 93 -1.87 7.99 -3.64
C PRO A 93 -3.21 7.82 -2.93
N ARG A 94 -4.02 6.85 -3.32
CA ARG A 94 -5.35 6.60 -2.73
C ARG A 94 -5.29 5.91 -1.37
N HIS A 95 -4.12 5.36 -1.01
CA HIS A 95 -3.92 4.55 0.19
C HIS A 95 -3.41 5.34 1.40
N TYR A 96 -2.90 6.55 1.21
CA TYR A 96 -2.24 7.31 2.27
C TYR A 96 -2.49 8.83 2.14
N ILE A 97 -2.01 9.55 3.13
CA ILE A 97 -1.82 10.99 3.09
C ILE A 97 -0.64 11.37 4.00
N ASP A 98 0.44 11.86 3.42
CA ASP A 98 1.59 12.39 4.16
C ASP A 98 1.25 13.78 4.70
N ILE A 99 0.42 13.80 5.75
CA ILE A 99 -0.18 15.04 6.25
C ILE A 99 0.87 16.01 6.82
N ASP A 100 1.95 15.47 7.36
CA ASP A 100 3.08 16.21 7.91
C ASP A 100 3.84 17.01 6.83
N HIS A 101 3.76 16.61 5.56
CA HIS A 101 4.29 17.37 4.42
C HIS A 101 3.77 18.81 4.37
N TYR A 102 2.51 19.02 4.76
CA TYR A 102 1.83 20.33 4.63
C TYR A 102 2.12 21.32 5.77
N ALA A 103 2.90 20.90 6.78
CA ALA A 103 3.21 21.73 7.94
C ALA A 103 4.70 21.97 8.10
N HIS A 104 5.07 23.21 8.37
CA HIS A 104 6.43 23.60 8.68
C HIS A 104 6.46 24.42 9.98
N GLY A 105 7.55 24.26 10.75
CA GLY A 105 7.78 25.12 11.92
C GLY A 105 6.77 24.96 13.07
N GLY A 106 6.20 23.76 13.25
CA GLY A 106 5.28 23.46 14.35
C GLY A 106 3.81 23.88 14.10
N GLN A 107 3.46 24.15 12.85
CA GLN A 107 2.07 24.39 12.48
C GLN A 107 1.26 23.08 12.52
N ASP A 108 -0.04 23.19 12.82
CA ASP A 108 -0.95 22.05 12.72
C ASP A 108 -1.34 21.79 11.26
N PRO A 109 -0.93 20.67 10.65
CA PRO A 109 -1.28 20.37 9.27
C PRO A 109 -2.78 20.22 9.05
N PHE A 110 -3.53 19.73 10.05
CA PHE A 110 -4.98 19.58 9.95
C PHE A 110 -5.74 20.91 9.92
N ALA A 111 -5.14 21.97 10.44
CA ALA A 111 -5.66 23.32 10.29
C ALA A 111 -5.29 23.95 8.93
N LEU A 112 -4.23 23.44 8.28
CA LEU A 112 -3.74 23.96 7.01
C LEU A 112 -4.39 23.30 5.80
N VAL A 113 -4.65 22.00 5.83
CA VAL A 113 -5.18 21.27 4.69
C VAL A 113 -6.72 21.34 4.67
N PRO A 114 -7.33 21.96 3.63
CA PRO A 114 -8.77 22.01 3.52
C PRO A 114 -9.38 20.61 3.36
N ARG A 115 -10.40 20.29 4.15
CA ARG A 115 -11.09 18.98 4.05
C ARG A 115 -11.83 18.79 2.74
N ARG A 116 -12.29 19.85 2.06
CA ARG A 116 -12.97 19.78 0.76
C ARG A 116 -11.97 19.75 -0.38
N TRP A 117 -12.09 18.78 -1.27
CA TRP A 117 -11.19 18.55 -2.41
C TRP A 117 -10.93 19.80 -3.25
N ASN A 118 -11.99 20.50 -3.67
CA ASN A 118 -11.84 21.68 -4.50
C ASN A 118 -11.03 22.79 -3.84
N LEU A 119 -11.18 22.98 -2.53
CA LEU A 119 -10.41 23.97 -1.76
C LEU A 119 -8.96 23.51 -1.54
N ALA A 120 -8.76 22.21 -1.38
CA ALA A 120 -7.41 21.64 -1.28
C ALA A 120 -6.65 21.80 -2.60
N VAL A 121 -7.29 21.51 -3.74
CA VAL A 121 -6.71 21.72 -5.09
C VAL A 121 -6.41 23.20 -5.34
N GLU A 122 -7.31 24.11 -4.96
CA GLU A 122 -7.08 25.56 -5.08
C GLU A 122 -5.84 25.99 -4.29
N LYS A 123 -5.61 25.42 -3.12
CA LYS A 123 -4.51 25.79 -2.23
C LYS A 123 -3.18 25.13 -2.60
N PHE A 124 -3.16 23.86 -2.96
CA PHE A 124 -1.95 23.05 -3.09
C PHE A 124 -1.71 22.48 -4.49
N THR A 125 -2.63 22.62 -5.42
CA THR A 125 -2.69 21.95 -6.71
C THR A 125 -2.99 20.44 -6.64
N GLU A 126 -3.61 19.90 -7.68
CA GLU A 126 -3.92 18.47 -7.74
C GLU A 126 -2.64 17.61 -7.77
N ASP A 127 -1.63 18.02 -8.54
CA ASP A 127 -0.35 17.31 -8.64
C ASP A 127 0.33 17.16 -7.28
N THR A 128 0.32 18.22 -6.46
CA THR A 128 0.87 18.15 -5.10
C THR A 128 0.07 17.19 -4.23
N LEU A 129 -1.26 17.26 -4.26
CA LEU A 129 -2.11 16.37 -3.49
C LEU A 129 -1.90 14.90 -3.89
N GLN A 130 -1.80 14.61 -5.20
CA GLN A 130 -1.50 13.27 -5.70
C GLN A 130 -0.11 12.78 -5.27
N ALA A 131 0.88 13.65 -5.21
CA ALA A 131 2.23 13.28 -4.78
C ALA A 131 2.28 12.86 -3.30
N TYR A 132 1.48 13.49 -2.45
CA TYR A 132 1.49 13.27 -0.99
C TYR A 132 0.26 12.54 -0.46
N GLY A 133 -0.55 11.98 -1.33
CA GLY A 133 -1.67 11.09 -1.00
C GLY A 133 -3.01 11.79 -0.78
N ILE A 134 -4.07 11.03 -1.08
CA ILE A 134 -5.44 11.56 -1.17
C ILE A 134 -6.48 10.69 -0.46
N VAL A 135 -6.09 9.81 0.45
CA VAL A 135 -6.99 8.79 1.04
C VAL A 135 -8.32 9.36 1.58
N PRO A 136 -8.41 10.49 2.31
CA PRO A 136 -9.70 10.92 2.87
C PRO A 136 -10.69 11.35 1.78
N TRP A 137 -10.21 12.00 0.73
CA TRP A 137 -11.05 12.39 -0.41
C TRP A 137 -11.41 11.19 -1.29
N HIS A 138 -10.49 10.21 -1.40
CA HIS A 138 -10.76 9.00 -2.17
C HIS A 138 -11.83 8.14 -1.50
N ILE A 139 -11.83 8.01 -0.17
CA ILE A 139 -12.91 7.37 0.60
C ILE A 139 -14.26 7.99 0.24
N GLN A 140 -14.38 9.32 0.22
CA GLN A 140 -15.60 10.01 -0.17
C GLN A 140 -16.02 9.67 -1.59
N LEU A 141 -15.07 9.65 -2.53
CA LEU A 141 -15.35 9.32 -3.94
C LEU A 141 -15.87 7.89 -4.09
N VAL A 142 -15.24 6.91 -3.42
CA VAL A 142 -15.65 5.50 -3.44
C VAL A 142 -17.03 5.35 -2.82
N LEU A 143 -17.32 6.02 -1.72
CA LEU A 143 -18.66 6.01 -1.11
C LEU A 143 -19.74 6.58 -2.04
N LEU A 144 -19.44 7.65 -2.78
CA LEU A 144 -20.37 8.20 -3.78
C LEU A 144 -20.62 7.20 -4.92
N ARG A 145 -19.59 6.47 -5.35
CA ARG A 145 -19.72 5.41 -6.36
C ARG A 145 -20.55 4.24 -5.85
N LEU A 146 -20.31 3.81 -4.61
CA LEU A 146 -21.08 2.78 -3.92
C LEU A 146 -22.57 3.19 -3.82
N THR A 147 -22.84 4.41 -3.40
CA THR A 147 -24.20 4.96 -3.32
C THR A 147 -24.90 4.91 -4.67
N LYS A 148 -24.22 5.31 -5.76
CA LYS A 148 -24.76 5.22 -7.12
C LYS A 148 -25.01 3.78 -7.58
N ALA A 149 -24.15 2.84 -7.18
CA ALA A 149 -24.35 1.42 -7.46
C ALA A 149 -25.63 0.89 -6.77
N PHE A 150 -25.85 1.25 -5.50
CA PHE A 150 -27.10 0.93 -4.79
C PHE A 150 -28.32 1.53 -5.47
N GLN A 151 -28.28 2.80 -5.88
CA GLN A 151 -29.40 3.47 -6.56
C GLN A 151 -29.78 2.80 -7.88
N ARG A 152 -28.82 2.18 -8.57
CA ARG A 152 -29.03 1.48 -9.84
C ARG A 152 -29.34 -0.01 -9.68
N GLY A 153 -29.25 -0.55 -8.46
CA GLY A 153 -29.35 -1.99 -8.23
C GLY A 153 -28.19 -2.80 -8.87
N ASP A 154 -27.04 -2.17 -9.09
CA ASP A 154 -25.85 -2.76 -9.68
C ASP A 154 -25.12 -3.60 -8.62
N VAL A 155 -25.43 -4.89 -8.58
CA VAL A 155 -24.90 -5.82 -7.57
C VAL A 155 -23.38 -5.92 -7.63
N ASP A 156 -22.81 -6.04 -8.83
CA ASP A 156 -21.37 -6.16 -9.02
C ASP A 156 -20.65 -4.87 -8.57
N GLY A 157 -21.20 -3.72 -8.95
CA GLY A 157 -20.72 -2.42 -8.50
C GLY A 157 -20.81 -2.24 -6.98
N ILE A 158 -21.91 -2.72 -6.34
CA ILE A 158 -22.05 -2.67 -4.88
C ILE A 158 -20.94 -3.48 -4.22
N LEU A 159 -20.70 -4.70 -4.66
CA LEU A 159 -19.70 -5.59 -4.08
C LEU A 159 -18.28 -5.04 -4.27
N TYR A 160 -17.99 -4.57 -5.49
CA TYR A 160 -16.69 -3.97 -5.83
C TYR A 160 -16.39 -2.74 -4.97
N TYR A 161 -17.28 -1.73 -4.98
CA TYR A 161 -17.03 -0.50 -4.24
C TYR A 161 -17.13 -0.68 -2.73
N ALA A 162 -17.88 -1.65 -2.22
CA ALA A 162 -17.90 -1.96 -0.80
C ALA A 162 -16.58 -2.59 -0.34
N SER A 163 -15.99 -3.48 -1.14
CA SER A 163 -14.68 -4.07 -0.86
C SER A 163 -13.58 -3.01 -0.85
N ASP A 164 -13.56 -2.13 -1.85
CA ASP A 164 -12.62 -1.01 -1.96
C ASP A 164 -12.80 0.00 -0.82
N LEU A 165 -14.05 0.34 -0.47
CA LEU A 165 -14.32 1.28 0.62
C LEU A 165 -13.75 0.80 1.95
N GLY A 166 -13.95 -0.48 2.28
CA GLY A 166 -13.41 -1.07 3.49
C GLY A 166 -11.89 -1.11 3.50
N HIS A 167 -11.25 -1.31 2.34
CA HIS A 167 -9.81 -1.22 2.18
C HIS A 167 -9.28 0.18 2.54
N TYR A 168 -9.73 1.23 1.84
CA TYR A 168 -9.23 2.59 2.08
C TYR A 168 -9.60 3.15 3.46
N VAL A 169 -10.75 2.75 4.01
CA VAL A 169 -11.08 3.07 5.40
C VAL A 169 -10.11 2.39 6.36
N GLY A 170 -9.73 1.13 6.10
CA GLY A 170 -8.68 0.45 6.84
C GLY A 170 -7.37 1.22 6.81
N ASP A 171 -6.90 1.62 5.62
CA ASP A 171 -5.69 2.40 5.41
C ASP A 171 -5.70 3.73 6.18
N ALA A 172 -6.83 4.45 6.18
CA ALA A 172 -6.96 5.71 6.92
C ALA A 172 -6.81 5.55 8.44
N HIS A 173 -6.95 4.32 8.97
CA HIS A 173 -6.75 4.00 10.38
C HIS A 173 -5.32 3.53 10.71
N VAL A 174 -4.42 3.53 9.73
CA VAL A 174 -3.02 3.16 9.92
C VAL A 174 -2.17 4.39 10.20
N PRO A 175 -1.51 4.49 11.38
CA PRO A 175 -0.63 5.62 11.67
C PRO A 175 0.42 5.87 10.57
N LEU A 176 1.06 4.82 10.08
CA LEU A 176 2.12 4.93 9.09
C LEU A 176 1.63 5.30 7.67
N HIS A 177 0.32 5.33 7.42
CA HIS A 177 -0.28 5.90 6.20
C HIS A 177 -0.54 7.40 6.28
N THR A 178 -0.08 8.06 7.36
CA THR A 178 -0.36 9.47 7.59
C THR A 178 0.90 10.33 7.75
N THR A 179 2.06 9.82 7.34
CA THR A 179 3.36 10.47 7.53
C THR A 179 4.33 10.16 6.41
N GLU A 180 5.17 11.12 6.03
CA GLU A 180 6.29 10.89 5.12
C GLU A 180 7.28 9.83 5.67
N ASN A 181 7.33 9.64 7.00
CA ASN A 181 8.17 8.61 7.65
C ASN A 181 7.48 7.24 7.71
N TYR A 182 6.70 6.90 6.69
CA TYR A 182 5.83 5.72 6.67
C TYR A 182 6.56 4.39 6.92
N ASN A 183 7.83 4.26 6.56
CA ASN A 183 8.61 3.03 6.76
C ASN A 183 9.79 3.21 7.72
N GLY A 184 9.77 4.27 8.54
CA GLY A 184 10.82 4.58 9.50
C GLY A 184 12.12 5.05 8.87
N GLN A 185 12.13 5.41 7.58
CA GLN A 185 13.32 5.81 6.83
C GLN A 185 13.95 7.13 7.34
N LEU A 186 13.18 7.97 7.99
CA LEU A 186 13.67 9.22 8.59
C LEU A 186 14.16 9.03 10.04
N THR A 187 13.94 7.85 10.63
CA THR A 187 14.25 7.56 12.04
C THR A 187 15.09 6.30 12.23
N ASP A 188 15.68 5.77 11.15
CA ASP A 188 16.47 4.53 11.13
C ASP A 188 15.72 3.29 11.64
N GLN A 189 14.41 3.23 11.32
CA GLN A 189 13.49 2.15 11.71
C GLN A 189 12.92 1.43 10.47
N HIS A 190 13.76 1.23 9.45
CA HIS A 190 13.38 0.63 8.18
C HIS A 190 12.66 -0.71 8.35
N GLY A 191 11.51 -0.84 7.69
CA GLY A 191 10.69 -2.05 7.70
C GLY A 191 9.58 -2.06 8.74
N ILE A 192 9.46 -0.97 9.54
CA ILE A 192 8.41 -0.87 10.56
C ILE A 192 7.00 -0.94 9.97
N HIS A 193 6.81 -0.45 8.75
CA HIS A 193 5.52 -0.48 8.07
C HIS A 193 4.97 -1.91 7.95
N ALA A 194 5.68 -2.77 7.23
CA ALA A 194 5.26 -4.16 7.05
C ALA A 194 5.19 -4.93 8.39
N PHE A 195 6.10 -4.63 9.31
CA PHE A 195 6.09 -5.25 10.63
C PHE A 195 4.84 -4.90 11.43
N TRP A 196 4.49 -3.61 11.50
CA TRP A 196 3.35 -3.10 12.24
C TRP A 196 2.02 -3.55 11.64
N GLU A 197 1.87 -3.49 10.33
CA GLU A 197 0.60 -3.70 9.66
C GLU A 197 0.34 -5.14 9.25
N SER A 198 1.39 -5.88 8.92
CA SER A 198 1.24 -7.25 8.44
C SER A 198 1.60 -8.25 9.55
N ARG A 199 2.84 -8.19 10.01
CA ARG A 199 3.39 -9.25 10.86
C ARG A 199 2.72 -9.32 12.23
N ILE A 200 2.53 -8.20 12.92
CA ILE A 200 1.87 -8.19 14.23
C ILE A 200 0.42 -8.66 14.15
N PRO A 201 -0.43 -8.12 13.24
CA PRO A 201 -1.80 -8.61 13.10
C PRO A 201 -1.91 -10.09 12.71
N GLU A 202 -1.08 -10.57 11.80
CA GLU A 202 -1.07 -11.98 11.39
C GLU A 202 -0.81 -12.93 12.55
N LEU A 203 0.02 -12.55 13.50
CA LEU A 203 0.37 -13.37 14.65
C LEU A 203 -0.60 -13.24 15.84
N SER A 204 -1.20 -12.09 16.00
CA SER A 204 -1.86 -11.72 17.26
C SER A 204 -3.35 -11.44 17.15
N ALA A 205 -3.88 -11.25 15.93
CA ALA A 205 -5.26 -10.81 15.73
C ALA A 205 -6.32 -11.79 16.29
N ASP A 206 -6.00 -13.06 16.47
CA ASP A 206 -6.93 -14.02 17.08
C ASP A 206 -7.14 -13.78 18.60
N GLY A 207 -6.21 -13.07 19.24
CA GLY A 207 -6.32 -12.62 20.63
C GLY A 207 -7.06 -11.30 20.81
N TYR A 208 -7.36 -10.56 19.73
CA TYR A 208 -8.02 -9.27 19.81
C TYR A 208 -9.53 -9.42 20.10
N ASP A 209 -10.09 -8.41 20.77
CA ASP A 209 -11.55 -8.34 20.96
C ASP A 209 -12.24 -7.95 19.65
N HIS A 210 -13.07 -8.85 19.13
CA HIS A 210 -13.82 -8.69 17.89
C HIS A 210 -15.29 -8.32 18.11
N LEU A 211 -15.71 -8.02 19.34
CA LEU A 211 -17.08 -7.59 19.65
C LEU A 211 -17.27 -6.10 19.32
N LEU A 212 -17.37 -5.79 18.04
CA LEU A 212 -17.39 -4.41 17.53
C LEU A 212 -18.73 -3.67 17.75
N GLY A 213 -19.78 -4.38 18.14
CA GLY A 213 -21.12 -3.80 18.24
C GLY A 213 -21.77 -3.55 16.86
N ARG A 214 -22.76 -2.67 16.82
CA ARG A 214 -23.47 -2.30 15.59
C ARG A 214 -22.88 -1.03 15.00
N ALA A 215 -22.82 -0.98 13.67
CA ALA A 215 -22.45 0.25 12.96
C ALA A 215 -23.47 1.36 13.23
N SER A 216 -22.99 2.57 13.42
CA SER A 216 -23.79 3.79 13.51
C SER A 216 -23.83 4.51 12.18
N TYR A 217 -24.87 5.30 11.96
CA TYR A 217 -24.97 6.16 10.80
C TYR A 217 -24.00 7.34 10.92
N LEU A 218 -23.32 7.70 9.82
CA LEU A 218 -22.42 8.84 9.73
C LEU A 218 -23.12 9.96 8.94
N ASP A 219 -23.31 11.13 9.57
CA ASP A 219 -23.92 12.29 8.92
C ASP A 219 -22.97 12.93 7.90
N ASP A 220 -21.67 13.00 8.20
CA ASP A 220 -20.62 13.50 7.32
C ASP A 220 -19.49 12.46 7.17
N PRO A 221 -19.54 11.63 6.11
CA PRO A 221 -18.51 10.62 5.86
C PRO A 221 -17.13 11.20 5.53
N LEU A 222 -17.06 12.40 4.93
CA LEU A 222 -15.78 13.05 4.65
C LEU A 222 -15.11 13.49 5.96
N ASP A 223 -15.89 14.07 6.87
CA ASP A 223 -15.38 14.46 8.19
C ASP A 223 -14.93 13.22 8.99
N ALA A 224 -15.68 12.12 8.91
CA ALA A 224 -15.29 10.86 9.53
C ALA A 224 -13.96 10.30 8.97
N ALA A 225 -13.74 10.37 7.65
CA ALA A 225 -12.48 9.96 7.05
C ALA A 225 -11.31 10.84 7.53
N TRP A 226 -11.50 12.15 7.61
CA TRP A 226 -10.50 13.07 8.14
C TRP A 226 -10.21 12.86 9.63
N ASN A 227 -11.22 12.52 10.41
CA ASN A 227 -11.04 12.20 11.82
C ASN A 227 -10.27 10.88 12.00
N ALA A 228 -10.51 9.88 11.15
CA ALA A 228 -9.72 8.65 11.13
C ALA A 228 -8.22 8.94 10.84
N VAL A 229 -7.93 9.76 9.82
CA VAL A 229 -6.56 10.19 9.50
C VAL A 229 -5.93 10.95 10.66
N HIS A 230 -6.66 11.89 11.29
CA HIS A 230 -6.17 12.63 12.45
C HIS A 230 -5.85 11.70 13.62
N ASP A 231 -6.78 10.82 13.97
CA ASP A 231 -6.61 9.88 15.07
C ASP A 231 -5.48 8.87 14.83
N SER A 232 -5.19 8.57 13.58
CA SER A 232 -4.05 7.75 13.16
C SER A 232 -2.75 8.55 13.27
N ASN A 233 -2.72 9.77 12.77
CA ASN A 233 -1.51 10.60 12.76
C ASN A 233 -0.99 10.89 14.16
N VAL A 234 -1.85 11.20 15.12
CA VAL A 234 -1.43 11.45 16.52
C VAL A 234 -0.80 10.22 17.18
N ARG A 235 -0.90 9.03 16.56
CA ARG A 235 -0.29 7.80 17.05
C ARG A 235 1.05 7.46 16.40
N VAL A 236 1.49 8.18 15.36
CA VAL A 236 2.75 7.94 14.64
C VAL A 236 3.93 7.90 15.61
N ASP A 237 4.07 8.93 16.45
CA ASP A 237 5.15 9.01 17.43
C ASP A 237 5.12 7.84 18.43
N SER A 238 3.92 7.35 18.76
CA SER A 238 3.76 6.20 19.64
C SER A 238 4.24 4.92 18.98
N VAL A 239 3.90 4.68 17.71
CA VAL A 239 4.33 3.51 16.94
C VAL A 239 5.85 3.49 16.82
N LEU A 240 6.44 4.60 16.35
CA LEU A 240 7.89 4.73 16.21
C LEU A 240 8.63 4.67 17.56
N GLY A 241 8.05 5.27 18.60
CA GLY A 241 8.62 5.27 19.95
C GLY A 241 8.59 3.90 20.61
N LEU A 242 7.53 3.13 20.42
CA LEU A 242 7.41 1.75 20.91
C LEU A 242 8.47 0.86 20.27
N GLU A 243 8.54 0.87 18.93
CA GLU A 243 9.54 0.09 18.21
C GLU A 243 10.96 0.46 18.68
N ARG A 244 11.29 1.76 18.74
CA ARG A 244 12.61 2.22 19.20
C ARG A 244 12.93 1.72 20.61
N SER A 245 11.98 1.76 21.54
CA SER A 245 12.20 1.33 22.91
C SER A 245 12.42 -0.18 23.04
N ILE A 246 11.74 -0.99 22.24
CA ILE A 246 11.94 -2.44 22.18
C ILE A 246 13.25 -2.73 21.45
N ASN A 247 13.47 -2.09 20.33
CA ASN A 247 14.66 -2.27 19.49
C ASN A 247 15.96 -2.06 20.29
N ALA A 248 15.99 -1.07 21.18
CA ALA A 248 17.12 -0.80 22.06
C ALA A 248 17.42 -1.93 23.08
N GLN A 249 16.45 -2.79 23.37
CA GLN A 249 16.59 -3.90 24.31
C GLN A 249 16.99 -5.22 23.64
N PHE A 250 16.91 -5.27 22.31
CA PHE A 250 17.22 -6.47 21.54
C PHE A 250 18.50 -6.27 20.72
N PRO A 251 19.55 -7.08 20.95
CA PRO A 251 20.74 -7.13 20.10
C PRO A 251 20.38 -7.53 18.66
N GLU A 252 21.11 -7.00 17.68
CA GLU A 252 20.86 -7.26 16.26
C GLU A 252 20.83 -8.76 15.90
N ASP A 253 21.70 -9.56 16.51
CA ASP A 253 21.77 -11.01 16.30
C ASP A 253 20.59 -11.79 16.91
N ARG A 254 19.74 -11.13 17.68
CA ARG A 254 18.55 -11.71 18.32
C ARG A 254 17.22 -11.20 17.76
N LYS A 255 17.26 -10.22 16.85
CA LYS A 255 16.05 -9.66 16.22
C LYS A 255 15.56 -10.48 15.04
N PHE A 256 16.49 -11.08 14.31
CA PHE A 256 16.20 -11.69 13.03
C PHE A 256 16.62 -13.16 13.01
N VAL A 257 15.84 -13.94 12.28
CA VAL A 257 16.14 -15.33 11.94
C VAL A 257 15.97 -15.52 10.43
N PHE A 258 16.76 -16.40 9.84
CA PHE A 258 16.59 -16.78 8.44
C PHE A 258 15.77 -18.07 8.35
N GLU A 259 14.61 -17.99 7.76
CA GLU A 259 13.76 -19.13 7.50
C GLU A 259 13.98 -19.67 6.07
N ASP A 260 14.04 -21.00 5.93
CA ASP A 260 14.08 -21.67 4.63
C ASP A 260 12.66 -21.78 4.07
N ARG A 261 12.32 -20.90 3.13
CA ARG A 261 11.03 -20.90 2.41
C ARG A 261 11.17 -21.59 1.07
N GLY A 262 11.67 -22.84 1.05
CA GLY A 262 11.84 -23.60 -0.17
C GLY A 262 10.55 -23.76 -0.99
N ARG A 263 10.60 -23.40 -2.28
CA ARG A 263 9.54 -23.69 -3.26
C ARG A 263 10.15 -24.38 -4.45
N GLY A 264 9.62 -25.59 -4.80
CA GLY A 264 9.96 -26.26 -6.05
C GLY A 264 11.45 -26.57 -6.25
N GLY A 265 12.18 -26.96 -5.20
CA GLY A 265 13.59 -27.32 -5.27
C GLY A 265 14.58 -26.14 -5.16
N MET A 266 14.11 -24.90 -5.12
CA MET A 266 14.92 -23.72 -4.77
C MET A 266 14.72 -23.35 -3.31
N ARG A 267 15.82 -23.09 -2.59
CA ARG A 267 15.78 -22.59 -1.21
C ARG A 267 15.90 -21.09 -1.21
N PHE A 268 14.91 -20.42 -0.62
CA PHE A 268 14.93 -18.99 -0.34
C PHE A 268 15.05 -18.78 1.15
N TYR A 269 15.93 -17.88 1.54
CA TYR A 269 16.04 -17.45 2.92
C TYR A 269 15.43 -16.05 3.04
N SER A 270 14.47 -15.88 3.94
CA SER A 270 13.95 -14.58 4.31
C SER A 270 14.45 -14.18 5.69
N ARG A 271 14.67 -12.88 5.87
CA ARG A 271 14.97 -12.30 7.17
C ARG A 271 13.65 -12.08 7.89
N GLU A 272 13.41 -12.79 8.98
CA GLU A 272 12.21 -12.70 9.79
C GLU A 272 12.56 -12.21 11.18
N TYR A 273 11.65 -11.48 11.82
CA TYR A 273 11.83 -11.12 13.22
C TYR A 273 11.73 -12.36 14.11
N THR A 274 12.49 -12.40 15.20
CA THR A 274 12.33 -13.49 16.14
C THR A 274 11.02 -13.36 16.88
N LYS A 275 10.43 -14.50 17.27
CA LYS A 275 9.19 -14.51 18.05
C LYS A 275 9.28 -13.67 19.33
N ALA A 276 10.42 -13.67 20.01
CA ALA A 276 10.61 -12.87 21.22
C ALA A 276 10.49 -11.36 20.97
N TYR A 277 10.99 -10.88 19.82
CA TYR A 277 10.86 -9.48 19.42
C TYR A 277 9.41 -9.16 19.05
N GLU A 278 8.75 -10.04 18.28
CA GLU A 278 7.34 -9.92 17.90
C GLU A 278 6.43 -9.90 19.13
N ASP A 279 6.61 -10.80 20.08
CA ASP A 279 5.83 -10.87 21.32
C ASP A 279 6.00 -9.60 22.18
N ALA A 280 7.23 -9.06 22.24
CA ALA A 280 7.49 -7.81 22.96
C ALA A 280 6.79 -6.61 22.33
N MET A 281 6.80 -6.51 20.99
CA MET A 281 6.10 -5.47 20.25
C MET A 281 4.58 -5.58 20.42
N ASN A 282 4.02 -6.77 20.25
CA ASN A 282 2.59 -6.99 20.44
C ASN A 282 2.12 -6.67 21.86
N GLY A 283 2.86 -7.11 22.87
CA GLY A 283 2.53 -6.82 24.28
C GLY A 283 2.60 -5.33 24.65
N MET A 284 3.24 -4.49 23.84
CA MET A 284 3.17 -3.02 23.98
C MET A 284 1.95 -2.42 23.28
N VAL A 285 1.55 -2.98 22.15
CA VAL A 285 0.36 -2.54 21.39
C VAL A 285 -0.91 -2.81 22.20
N GLU A 286 -1.04 -4.00 22.77
CA GLU A 286 -2.22 -4.40 23.56
C GLU A 286 -2.43 -3.59 24.84
N ARG A 287 -1.39 -2.97 25.39
CA ARG A 287 -1.45 -2.18 26.63
C ARG A 287 -1.95 -0.76 26.45
N ARG A 288 -2.36 -0.36 25.25
CA ARG A 288 -2.86 0.97 24.90
C ARG A 288 -4.25 0.94 24.27
#